data_01822b3861f989e0ff12e2f0f02dfaec
#
_entry.id   01822b3861f989e0ff12e2f0f02dfaec
#
_cell.length_a   1.000
_cell.length_b   1.000
_cell.length_c   1.000
_cell.angle_alpha   90.00
_cell.angle_beta   90.00
_cell.angle_gamma   90.00
#
_symmetry.space_group_name_H-M   'P 1'
#
loop_
_entity.id
_entity.type
_entity.pdbx_description
1 polymer ?
#
loop_
_entity_poly.entity_id
_entity_poly.type
_entity_poly.pdbx_seq_one_letter_code
_entity_poly.pdbx_strand_id
1 'polypeptide(L)'
;MSETFKNQQQILAKLGITTLNPMQEQALLTIPAYPNTILLSPTGTGKTLAFLLPVLNELKIELQQVQLIILVPSRELAIQIEQVIRDMGTGFKANAVYGGRPISKDKIELSHTPAILIGTPGRVLDHLDRKSFNLE
;
A
#
# COMPACT_ATOMS: atom_id res chain seq x y z
N MET A 1 21.97 7.27 -3.02
CA MET A 1 20.85 6.37 -3.32
C MET A 1 20.22 5.89 -2.04
N SER A 2 18.93 6.01 -1.95
CA SER A 2 18.21 5.64 -0.75
C SER A 2 18.21 4.13 -0.56
N GLU A 3 18.12 3.68 0.68
CA GLU A 3 17.96 2.27 1.00
C GLU A 3 16.75 1.66 0.28
N THR A 4 15.75 2.46 0.00
CA THR A 4 14.53 2.05 -0.70
C THR A 4 14.82 1.55 -2.11
N PHE A 5 15.78 2.16 -2.79
CA PHE A 5 16.14 1.73 -4.15
C PHE A 5 16.87 0.38 -4.16
N LYS A 6 17.69 0.11 -3.15
CA LYS A 6 18.31 -1.21 -2.98
C LYS A 6 17.27 -2.27 -2.72
N ASN A 7 16.21 -1.91 -1.99
CA ASN A 7 15.14 -2.82 -1.65
C ASN A 7 14.28 -3.22 -2.85
N GLN A 8 14.26 -2.43 -3.93
CA GLN A 8 13.46 -2.78 -5.10
C GLN A 8 13.86 -4.11 -5.70
N GLN A 9 15.15 -4.36 -5.89
CA GLN A 9 15.62 -5.63 -6.42
C GLN A 9 15.29 -6.80 -5.49
N GLN A 10 15.42 -6.58 -4.19
CA GLN A 10 15.06 -7.58 -3.20
C GLN A 10 13.55 -7.87 -3.20
N ILE A 11 12.73 -6.82 -3.34
CA ILE A 11 11.28 -6.94 -3.42
C ILE A 11 10.90 -7.77 -4.66
N LEU A 12 11.46 -7.45 -5.80
CA LEU A 12 11.18 -8.18 -7.04
C LEU A 12 11.61 -9.64 -6.94
N ALA A 13 12.75 -9.90 -6.33
CA ALA A 13 13.24 -11.27 -6.12
C ALA A 13 12.29 -12.07 -5.23
N LYS A 14 11.78 -11.47 -4.16
CA LYS A 14 10.81 -12.13 -3.27
C LYS A 14 9.50 -12.45 -3.98
N LEU A 15 9.09 -11.62 -4.94
CA LEU A 15 7.88 -11.84 -5.72
C LEU A 15 8.11 -12.76 -6.93
N GLY A 16 9.33 -13.22 -7.14
CA GLY A 16 9.67 -14.06 -8.28
C GLY A 16 9.69 -13.33 -9.62
N ILE A 17 9.90 -12.02 -9.58
CA ILE A 17 9.90 -11.16 -10.77
C ILE A 17 11.33 -10.80 -11.12
N THR A 18 11.72 -11.07 -12.38
CA THR A 18 13.07 -10.75 -12.85
C THR A 18 13.17 -9.34 -13.41
N THR A 19 12.12 -8.89 -14.12
CA THR A 19 12.09 -7.55 -14.73
C THR A 19 10.68 -6.96 -14.64
N LEU A 20 10.60 -5.65 -14.60
CA LEU A 20 9.32 -4.94 -14.68
C LEU A 20 8.82 -4.92 -16.12
N ASN A 21 7.50 -4.94 -16.31
CA ASN A 21 6.92 -4.75 -17.63
C ASN A 21 6.92 -3.26 -17.99
N PRO A 22 6.68 -2.90 -19.27
CA PRO A 22 6.73 -1.48 -19.69
C PRO A 22 5.78 -0.56 -18.94
N MET A 23 4.59 -1.03 -18.60
CA MET A 23 3.61 -0.25 -17.84
C MET A 23 4.13 0.05 -16.44
N GLN A 24 4.73 -0.95 -15.79
CA GLN A 24 5.30 -0.78 -14.46
C GLN A 24 6.50 0.19 -14.47
N GLU A 25 7.36 0.08 -15.47
CA GLU A 25 8.49 1.00 -15.65
C GLU A 25 8.02 2.44 -15.87
N GLN A 26 6.99 2.63 -16.68
CA GLN A 26 6.43 3.95 -16.92
C GLN A 26 5.80 4.53 -15.66
N ALA A 27 5.06 3.72 -14.91
CA ALA A 27 4.46 4.15 -13.64
C ALA A 27 5.52 4.58 -12.63
N LEU A 28 6.64 3.86 -12.58
CA LEU A 28 7.75 4.17 -11.67
C LEU A 28 8.32 5.57 -11.93
N LEU A 29 8.32 6.01 -13.18
CA LEU A 29 8.78 7.35 -13.56
C LEU A 29 7.69 8.41 -13.42
N THR A 30 6.44 8.07 -13.77
CA THR A 30 5.35 9.04 -13.87
C THR A 30 4.75 9.41 -12.53
N ILE A 31 4.52 8.43 -11.67
CA ILE A 31 3.82 8.66 -10.40
C ILE A 31 4.57 9.66 -9.51
N PRO A 32 5.90 9.54 -9.30
CA PRO A 32 6.60 10.53 -8.50
C PRO A 32 6.69 11.92 -9.15
N ALA A 33 6.58 11.99 -10.47
CA ALA A 33 6.75 13.25 -11.21
C ALA A 33 5.52 14.16 -11.18
N TYR A 34 4.33 13.60 -10.89
CA TYR A 34 3.08 14.36 -10.94
C TYR A 34 2.29 14.18 -9.65
N PRO A 35 1.59 15.25 -9.18
CA PRO A 35 0.81 15.14 -7.94
C PRO A 35 -0.41 14.23 -8.09
N ASN A 36 -0.95 14.10 -9.30
CA ASN A 36 -2.12 13.27 -9.57
C ASN A 36 -1.85 12.42 -10.82
N THR A 37 -2.12 11.12 -10.72
CA THR A 37 -1.90 10.18 -11.81
C THR A 37 -3.07 9.22 -11.91
N ILE A 38 -3.51 8.93 -13.13
CA ILE A 38 -4.50 7.88 -13.42
C ILE A 38 -3.79 6.81 -14.22
N LEU A 39 -3.83 5.57 -13.72
CA LEU A 39 -3.23 4.42 -14.40
C LEU A 39 -4.35 3.53 -14.93
N LEU A 40 -4.45 3.42 -16.24
CA LEU A 40 -5.42 2.56 -16.92
C LEU A 40 -4.70 1.39 -17.55
N SER A 41 -5.11 0.20 -17.19
CA SER A 41 -4.50 -1.03 -17.69
C SER A 41 -5.48 -2.19 -17.50
N PRO A 42 -5.51 -3.19 -18.40
CA PRO A 42 -6.37 -4.35 -18.20
C PRO A 42 -6.06 -5.12 -16.92
N THR A 43 -7.02 -5.90 -16.44
CA THR A 43 -6.86 -6.77 -15.29
C THR A 43 -5.74 -7.79 -15.55
N GLY A 44 -4.95 -8.10 -14.52
CA GLY A 44 -3.90 -9.10 -14.61
C GLY A 44 -2.59 -8.61 -15.23
N THR A 45 -2.41 -7.28 -15.36
CA THR A 45 -1.21 -6.70 -15.96
C THR A 45 -0.18 -6.23 -14.93
N GLY A 46 -0.43 -6.45 -13.63
CA GLY A 46 0.51 -6.04 -12.58
C GLY A 46 0.34 -4.60 -12.11
N LYS A 47 -0.88 -4.05 -12.18
CA LYS A 47 -1.16 -2.67 -11.74
C LYS A 47 -0.81 -2.42 -10.27
N THR A 48 -1.07 -3.40 -9.40
CA THR A 48 -0.79 -3.26 -7.97
C THR A 48 0.67 -2.95 -7.73
N LEU A 49 1.56 -3.71 -8.33
CA LEU A 49 2.99 -3.47 -8.21
C LEU A 49 3.40 -2.17 -8.89
N ALA A 50 2.74 -1.82 -10.00
CA ALA A 50 3.03 -0.60 -10.74
C ALA A 50 2.86 0.66 -9.89
N PHE A 51 1.82 0.74 -9.07
CA PHE A 51 1.65 1.91 -8.19
C PHE A 51 2.38 1.75 -6.86
N LEU A 52 2.51 0.53 -6.34
CA LEU A 52 3.15 0.34 -5.03
C LEU A 52 4.64 0.68 -5.05
N LEU A 53 5.37 0.26 -6.08
CA LEU A 53 6.81 0.50 -6.11
C LEU A 53 7.18 1.98 -6.01
N PRO A 54 6.63 2.88 -6.86
CA PRO A 54 6.99 4.29 -6.75
C PRO A 54 6.50 4.93 -5.46
N VAL A 55 5.32 4.53 -4.97
CA VAL A 55 4.76 5.10 -3.75
C VAL A 55 5.55 4.66 -2.52
N LEU A 56 5.96 3.41 -2.46
CA LEU A 56 6.77 2.90 -1.34
C LEU A 56 8.11 3.62 -1.24
N ASN A 57 8.66 4.08 -2.36
CA ASN A 57 9.90 4.87 -2.36
C ASN A 57 9.75 6.22 -1.65
N GLU A 58 8.54 6.73 -1.52
CA GLU A 58 8.26 8.00 -0.85
C GLU A 58 8.06 7.84 0.67
N LEU A 59 7.88 6.61 1.15
CA LEU A 59 7.62 6.36 2.56
C LEU A 59 8.90 6.36 3.39
N LYS A 60 8.77 6.78 4.65
CA LYS A 60 9.89 6.85 5.59
C LYS A 60 9.68 5.84 6.71
N ILE A 61 10.64 4.93 6.87
CA ILE A 61 10.54 3.84 7.84
C ILE A 61 10.54 4.34 9.29
N GLU A 62 11.15 5.47 9.55
CA GLU A 62 11.26 6.05 10.89
C GLU A 62 9.99 6.75 11.38
N LEU A 63 9.03 7.02 10.49
CA LEU A 63 7.79 7.69 10.86
C LEU A 63 6.76 6.67 11.35
N GLN A 64 6.23 6.89 12.55
CA GLN A 64 5.19 6.03 13.13
C GLN A 64 3.82 6.66 12.94
N GLN A 65 3.44 6.84 11.69
CA GLN A 65 2.15 7.42 11.30
C GLN A 65 1.70 6.81 9.98
N VAL A 66 0.41 6.95 9.69
CA VAL A 66 -0.13 6.52 8.41
C VAL A 66 0.41 7.45 7.32
N GLN A 67 1.14 6.90 6.37
CA GLN A 67 1.76 7.64 5.27
C GLN A 67 1.08 7.38 3.93
N LEU A 68 0.40 6.23 3.80
CA LEU A 68 -0.26 5.82 2.57
C LEU A 68 -1.62 5.22 2.91
N ILE A 69 -2.65 5.67 2.22
CA ILE A 69 -3.98 5.05 2.28
C ILE A 69 -4.32 4.52 0.90
N ILE A 70 -4.73 3.26 0.84
CA ILE A 70 -5.18 2.60 -0.38
C ILE A 70 -6.65 2.27 -0.21
N LEU A 71 -7.51 2.91 -1.00
CA LEU A 71 -8.94 2.65 -0.97
C LEU A 71 -9.31 1.64 -2.06
N VAL A 72 -10.06 0.64 -1.69
CA VAL A 72 -10.47 -0.45 -2.58
C VAL A 72 -11.97 -0.70 -2.46
N PRO A 73 -12.62 -1.20 -3.53
CA PRO A 73 -14.08 -1.38 -3.52
C PRO A 73 -14.56 -2.61 -2.76
N SER A 74 -13.68 -3.56 -2.45
CA SER A 74 -14.09 -4.82 -1.81
C SER A 74 -13.06 -5.26 -0.76
N ARG A 75 -13.55 -6.05 0.21
CA ARG A 75 -12.66 -6.61 1.23
C ARG A 75 -11.68 -7.62 0.63
N GLU A 76 -12.10 -8.36 -0.40
CA GLU A 76 -11.24 -9.32 -1.06
C GLU A 76 -10.02 -8.64 -1.66
N LEU A 77 -10.21 -7.48 -2.29
CA LEU A 77 -9.10 -6.72 -2.84
C LEU A 77 -8.22 -6.12 -1.75
N ALA A 78 -8.82 -5.67 -0.63
CA ALA A 78 -8.05 -5.19 0.51
C ALA A 78 -7.12 -6.27 1.05
N ILE A 79 -7.63 -7.48 1.23
CA ILE A 79 -6.85 -8.62 1.71
C ILE A 79 -5.74 -8.96 0.70
N GLN A 80 -6.05 -8.94 -0.58
CA GLN A 80 -5.11 -9.25 -1.64
C GLN A 80 -3.94 -8.25 -1.66
N ILE A 81 -4.22 -6.97 -1.56
CA ILE A 81 -3.19 -5.93 -1.57
C ILE A 81 -2.34 -6.00 -0.30
N GLU A 82 -2.97 -6.22 0.86
CA GLU A 82 -2.22 -6.41 2.11
C GLU A 82 -1.24 -7.56 1.98
N GLN A 83 -1.68 -8.68 1.37
CA GLN A 83 -0.82 -9.83 1.17
C GLN A 83 0.35 -9.54 0.23
N VAL A 84 0.10 -8.80 -0.86
CA VAL A 84 1.17 -8.39 -1.77
C VAL A 84 2.22 -7.56 -1.04
N ILE A 85 1.79 -6.60 -0.23
CA ILE A 85 2.71 -5.76 0.54
C ILE A 85 3.52 -6.60 1.53
N ARG A 86 2.88 -7.55 2.17
CA ARG A 86 3.55 -8.46 3.10
C ARG A 86 4.60 -9.32 2.38
N ASP A 87 4.25 -9.83 1.20
CA ASP A 87 5.16 -10.66 0.39
C ASP A 87 6.35 -9.85 -0.13
N MET A 88 6.18 -8.54 -0.33
CA MET A 88 7.27 -7.67 -0.74
C MET A 88 8.36 -7.53 0.32
N GLY A 89 8.02 -7.72 1.59
CA GLY A 89 8.99 -7.65 2.68
C GLY A 89 9.65 -6.30 2.84
N THR A 90 8.86 -5.22 2.72
CA THR A 90 9.39 -3.84 2.74
C THR A 90 9.82 -3.35 4.11
N GLY A 91 9.37 -4.00 5.17
CA GLY A 91 9.56 -3.52 6.54
C GLY A 91 8.52 -2.54 7.02
N PHE A 92 7.65 -2.04 6.13
CA PHE A 92 6.54 -1.18 6.52
C PHE A 92 5.37 -2.01 7.03
N LYS A 93 4.78 -1.58 8.15
CA LYS A 93 3.57 -2.21 8.66
C LYS A 93 2.39 -1.81 7.80
N ALA A 94 1.62 -2.79 7.36
CA ALA A 94 0.40 -2.59 6.58
C ALA A 94 -0.76 -3.28 7.28
N ASN A 95 -1.91 -2.60 7.35
CA ASN A 95 -3.14 -3.17 7.88
C ASN A 95 -4.28 -2.96 6.92
N ALA A 96 -5.13 -3.99 6.76
CA ALA A 96 -6.37 -3.90 5.99
C ALA A 96 -7.55 -3.74 6.95
N VAL A 97 -8.46 -2.81 6.64
CA VAL A 97 -9.69 -2.61 7.37
C VAL A 97 -10.88 -2.69 6.40
N TYR A 98 -11.89 -3.48 6.76
CA TYR A 98 -13.03 -3.71 5.89
C TYR A 98 -14.25 -4.16 6.72
N GLY A 99 -15.45 -4.05 6.17
CA GLY A 99 -16.65 -4.51 6.81
C GLY A 99 -16.69 -6.03 6.98
N GLY A 100 -17.48 -6.50 7.92
CA GLY A 100 -17.63 -7.93 8.19
C GLY A 100 -16.72 -8.48 9.27
N ARG A 101 -15.83 -7.68 9.83
CA ARG A 101 -15.06 -8.08 11.03
C ARG A 101 -15.31 -7.06 12.15
N PRO A 102 -15.20 -7.48 13.42
CA PRO A 102 -15.45 -6.56 14.53
C PRO A 102 -14.49 -5.37 14.50
N ILE A 103 -15.05 -4.18 14.70
CA ILE A 103 -14.25 -2.94 14.70
C ILE A 103 -13.24 -2.92 15.86
N SER A 104 -13.54 -3.64 16.93
CA SER A 104 -12.63 -3.78 18.07
C SER A 104 -11.33 -4.46 17.68
N LYS A 105 -11.36 -5.42 16.76
CA LYS A 105 -10.14 -6.05 16.25
C LYS A 105 -9.29 -5.08 15.45
N ASP A 106 -9.93 -4.26 14.61
CA ASP A 106 -9.24 -3.22 13.87
C ASP A 106 -8.55 -2.24 14.81
N LYS A 107 -9.23 -1.83 15.87
CA LYS A 107 -8.66 -0.89 16.85
C LYS A 107 -7.42 -1.45 17.54
N ILE A 108 -7.43 -2.75 17.86
CA ILE A 108 -6.27 -3.40 18.46
C ILE A 108 -5.09 -3.38 17.49
N GLU A 109 -5.32 -3.72 16.23
CA GLU A 109 -4.27 -3.69 15.22
C GLU A 109 -3.76 -2.27 14.95
N LEU A 110 -4.65 -1.28 14.91
CA LEU A 110 -4.30 0.11 14.65
C LEU A 110 -3.65 0.81 15.86
N SER A 111 -3.67 0.18 17.04
CA SER A 111 -2.97 0.72 18.21
C SER A 111 -1.46 0.80 17.97
N HIS A 112 -0.93 -0.07 17.13
CA HIS A 112 0.41 0.06 16.57
C HIS A 112 0.26 0.63 15.17
N THR A 113 0.40 1.94 15.04
CA THR A 113 0.04 2.66 13.82
C THR A 113 0.75 2.10 12.58
N PRO A 114 0.01 1.67 11.55
CA PRO A 114 0.63 1.21 10.30
C PRO A 114 1.11 2.40 9.46
N ALA A 115 2.14 2.17 8.67
CA ALA A 115 2.54 3.13 7.65
C ALA A 115 1.57 3.09 6.45
N ILE A 116 1.00 1.93 6.18
CA ILE A 116 0.12 1.70 5.03
C ILE A 116 -1.22 1.18 5.54
N LEU A 117 -2.28 1.91 5.24
CA LEU A 117 -3.65 1.52 5.57
C LEU A 117 -4.40 1.20 4.28
N ILE A 118 -4.93 -0.02 4.19
CA ILE A 118 -5.71 -0.46 3.04
C ILE A 118 -7.14 -0.68 3.53
N GLY A 119 -8.12 -0.19 2.81
CA GLY A 119 -9.48 -0.43 3.27
C GLY A 119 -10.55 -0.06 2.29
N THR A 120 -11.76 -0.56 2.58
CA THR A 120 -12.97 -0.11 1.90
C THR A 120 -13.32 1.28 2.40
N PRO A 121 -13.90 2.15 1.53
CA PRO A 121 -14.10 3.56 1.90
C PRO A 121 -14.91 3.75 3.17
N GLY A 122 -16.02 3.01 3.34
CA GLY A 122 -16.86 3.15 4.52
C GLY A 122 -16.15 2.80 5.82
N ARG A 123 -15.33 1.75 5.81
CA ARG A 123 -14.60 1.32 7.01
C ARG A 123 -13.46 2.28 7.35
N VAL A 124 -12.76 2.79 6.34
CA VAL A 124 -11.71 3.80 6.54
C VAL A 124 -12.31 5.06 7.13
N LEU A 125 -13.46 5.53 6.60
CA LEU A 125 -14.15 6.69 7.13
C LEU A 125 -14.57 6.46 8.59
N ASP A 126 -15.08 5.28 8.92
CA ASP A 126 -15.50 4.93 10.27
C ASP A 126 -14.31 5.06 11.25
N HIS A 127 -13.14 4.57 10.86
CA HIS A 127 -11.95 4.71 11.70
C HIS A 127 -11.44 6.14 11.81
N LEU A 128 -11.56 6.94 10.76
CA LEU A 128 -11.24 8.37 10.81
C LEU A 128 -12.14 9.08 11.83
N ASP A 129 -13.45 8.82 11.76
CA ASP A 129 -14.41 9.42 12.69
C ASP A 129 -14.17 8.99 14.14
N ARG A 130 -13.72 7.76 14.34
CA ARG A 130 -13.40 7.22 15.68
C ARG A 130 -12.01 7.58 16.14
N LYS A 131 -11.24 8.27 15.32
CA LYS A 131 -9.84 8.63 15.59
C LYS A 131 -8.96 7.43 15.91
N SER A 132 -9.23 6.29 15.27
CA SER A 132 -8.40 5.09 15.38
C SER A 132 -7.00 5.32 14.79
N PHE A 133 -6.89 6.27 13.89
CA PHE A 133 -5.65 6.82 13.36
C PHE A 133 -5.90 8.27 12.95
N ASN A 134 -4.83 9.02 12.67
CA ASN A 134 -4.99 10.36 12.14
C ASN A 134 -4.07 10.57 10.93
N LEU A 135 -4.34 11.65 10.17
CA LEU A 135 -3.64 11.94 8.92
C LEU A 135 -2.59 13.04 9.05
N GLU A 136 -2.30 13.45 10.26
CA GLU A 136 -1.31 14.50 10.54
C GLU A 136 0.09 13.96 10.70
#